data_96ae641d4e262e4ec0ee1d91d89350a4
#
_entry.id   96ae641d4e262e4ec0ee1d91d89350a4
#
_cell.length_a   1.000
_cell.length_b   1.000
_cell.length_c   1.000
_cell.angle_alpha   90.00
_cell.angle_beta   90.00
_cell.angle_gamma   90.00
#
_symmetry.space_group_name_H-M   'P 1'
#
loop_
_entity.id
_entity.type
_entity.pdbx_description
1 polymer ?
#
loop_
_entity_poly.entity_id
_entity_poly.type
_entity_poly.pdbx_seq_one_letter_code
_entity_poly.pdbx_strand_id
1 'polypeptide(L)'
;MKRSIALFLSVLLLITAASGCGSSGTVRDGRDRPSVCGQLRVLGGKLCSEGGDPVMLRGVSLNGLITSESFLNEELFRELSRDDGINLIRLPMYTYGVGTIGYCTNGDKARHKADIAKGVALAKAADMYVIIDWHILSDGDPNTYVEEAKRFFAEMAETYGRDDHVLYEICNEPNGVDWPTVKRYAEQIIPVIREKAPEAVILVGSPDWSKDLNSVAADPLAFDNLLYSLHFYAASHGQNYRDMTEQVSQSGLPVFVTEFGVTAASGGHPRDLESADLWIDLLERENISYCMWAFSKVAEACSAIRSTVPKYNGFTREDYTETGLWLLDTLKKHP
;
A
#
# COMPACT_ATOMS: atom_id res chain seq x y z
N MET A 1 -16.43 71.91 44.11
CA MET A 1 -16.53 71.44 42.73
C MET A 1 -15.63 70.23 42.58
N LYS A 2 -16.17 68.99 42.68
CA LYS A 2 -15.42 67.71 42.47
C LYS A 2 -16.11 67.02 41.30
N ARG A 3 -15.40 66.90 40.18
CA ARG A 3 -15.85 66.12 38.99
C ARG A 3 -15.40 64.64 39.15
N SER A 4 -16.39 63.78 39.24
CA SER A 4 -16.18 62.33 39.20
C SER A 4 -16.06 61.86 37.74
N ILE A 5 -14.98 61.17 37.41
CA ILE A 5 -14.77 60.51 36.13
C ILE A 5 -15.22 59.06 36.29
N ALA A 6 -16.27 58.72 35.58
CA ALA A 6 -16.72 57.30 35.48
C ALA A 6 -15.92 56.58 34.40
N LEU A 7 -15.24 55.50 34.82
CA LEU A 7 -14.47 54.58 33.95
C LEU A 7 -15.40 53.48 33.47
N PHE A 8 -15.71 53.48 32.14
CA PHE A 8 -16.44 52.37 31.51
C PHE A 8 -15.44 51.24 31.16
N LEU A 9 -15.54 50.12 31.86
CA LEU A 9 -14.85 48.89 31.51
C LEU A 9 -15.71 48.14 30.48
N SER A 10 -15.25 48.13 29.22
CA SER A 10 -15.85 47.27 28.19
C SER A 10 -15.23 45.88 28.31
N VAL A 11 -16.01 44.91 28.75
CA VAL A 11 -15.65 43.47 28.73
C VAL A 11 -15.91 42.95 27.33
N LEU A 12 -14.83 42.65 26.62
CA LEU A 12 -14.87 41.97 25.32
C LEU A 12 -15.01 40.46 25.56
N LEU A 13 -16.21 39.92 25.36
CA LEU A 13 -16.44 38.48 25.36
C LEU A 13 -15.88 37.89 24.05
N LEU A 14 -14.74 37.18 24.11
CA LEU A 14 -14.29 36.33 23.03
C LEU A 14 -15.12 35.04 23.04
N ILE A 15 -16.04 34.93 22.09
CA ILE A 15 -16.74 33.68 21.78
C ILE A 15 -15.79 32.87 20.90
N THR A 16 -15.10 31.88 21.47
CA THR A 16 -14.41 30.85 20.70
C THR A 16 -15.45 29.89 20.12
N ALA A 17 -15.76 30.07 18.85
CA ALA A 17 -16.50 29.05 18.11
C ALA A 17 -15.63 27.79 17.96
N ALA A 18 -15.90 26.78 18.77
CA ALA A 18 -15.39 25.42 18.54
C ALA A 18 -16.12 24.91 17.30
N SER A 19 -15.41 24.93 16.15
CA SER A 19 -15.84 24.25 14.95
C SER A 19 -15.71 22.74 15.22
N GLY A 20 -16.81 22.14 15.67
CA GLY A 20 -16.92 20.69 15.70
C GLY A 20 -16.86 20.18 14.27
N CYS A 21 -15.77 19.50 13.94
CA CYS A 21 -15.65 18.73 12.72
C CYS A 21 -16.61 17.53 12.84
N GLY A 22 -17.86 17.74 12.40
CA GLY A 22 -18.82 16.67 12.22
C GLY A 22 -18.38 15.90 10.98
N SER A 23 -17.90 14.69 11.15
CA SER A 23 -17.70 13.73 10.07
C SER A 23 -19.07 13.39 9.46
N SER A 24 -19.48 14.16 8.45
CA SER A 24 -20.52 13.72 7.52
C SER A 24 -19.88 12.64 6.68
N GLY A 25 -20.25 11.37 6.91
CA GLY A 25 -19.91 10.25 6.04
C GLY A 25 -20.48 10.51 4.64
N THR A 26 -19.72 11.16 3.79
CA THR A 26 -20.01 11.25 2.37
C THR A 26 -19.68 9.89 1.75
N VAL A 27 -20.68 9.27 1.15
CA VAL A 27 -20.51 8.13 0.26
C VAL A 27 -19.41 8.50 -0.77
N ARG A 28 -18.26 7.84 -0.71
CA ARG A 28 -17.12 8.09 -1.58
C ARG A 28 -17.32 7.31 -2.88
N ASP A 29 -18.02 7.93 -3.82
CA ASP A 29 -18.25 7.38 -5.15
C ASP A 29 -16.96 7.50 -5.99
N GLY A 30 -16.16 6.41 -6.06
CA GLY A 30 -15.06 6.24 -7.01
C GLY A 30 -13.96 7.33 -7.07
N ARG A 31 -13.72 8.10 -6.02
CA ARG A 31 -12.95 9.36 -6.05
C ARG A 31 -11.47 9.26 -5.70
N ASP A 32 -11.03 8.15 -5.14
CA ASP A 32 -9.64 7.99 -4.69
C ASP A 32 -8.75 7.54 -5.85
N ARG A 33 -8.65 8.39 -6.90
CA ARG A 33 -7.91 8.13 -8.14
C ARG A 33 -6.92 9.25 -8.43
N PRO A 34 -5.83 8.96 -9.18
CA PRO A 34 -4.81 9.95 -9.52
C PRO A 34 -5.38 11.23 -10.14
N SER A 35 -6.33 11.12 -11.06
CA SER A 35 -6.96 12.27 -11.73
C SER A 35 -7.75 13.19 -10.78
N VAL A 36 -8.11 12.71 -9.59
CA VAL A 36 -8.89 13.45 -8.58
C VAL A 36 -8.03 13.85 -7.38
N CYS A 37 -7.20 12.92 -6.88
CA CYS A 37 -6.41 13.11 -5.65
C CYS A 37 -5.04 13.73 -5.90
N GLY A 38 -4.52 13.64 -7.12
CA GLY A 38 -3.18 14.12 -7.47
C GLY A 38 -2.07 13.43 -6.70
N GLN A 39 -1.00 14.17 -6.38
CA GLN A 39 0.11 13.68 -5.59
C GLN A 39 -0.32 13.36 -4.16
N LEU A 40 -0.20 12.10 -3.78
CA LEU A 40 -0.53 11.69 -2.42
C LEU A 40 0.50 12.19 -1.41
N ARG A 41 0.04 12.39 -0.17
CA ARG A 41 0.88 12.77 0.97
C ARG A 41 0.40 12.09 2.25
N VAL A 42 1.26 12.04 3.26
CA VAL A 42 0.92 11.49 4.58
C VAL A 42 0.72 12.63 5.56
N LEU A 43 -0.48 12.78 6.10
CA LEU A 43 -0.85 13.82 7.04
C LEU A 43 -1.56 13.21 8.25
N GLY A 44 -1.07 13.51 9.46
CA GLY A 44 -1.69 13.02 10.70
C GLY A 44 -1.81 11.48 10.77
N GLY A 45 -0.82 10.76 10.22
CA GLY A 45 -0.81 9.29 10.21
C GLY A 45 -1.72 8.65 9.15
N LYS A 46 -2.28 9.43 8.21
CA LYS A 46 -3.17 8.93 7.16
C LYS A 46 -2.69 9.32 5.77
N LEU A 47 -2.97 8.47 4.78
CA LEU A 47 -2.77 8.79 3.38
C LEU A 47 -3.84 9.81 2.94
N CYS A 48 -3.39 10.88 2.30
CA CYS A 48 -4.24 11.98 1.88
C CYS A 48 -3.97 12.39 0.44
N SER A 49 -4.95 13.03 -0.19
CA SER A 49 -4.80 13.68 -1.49
C SER A 49 -3.85 14.89 -1.41
N GLU A 50 -3.50 15.45 -2.55
CA GLU A 50 -2.79 16.73 -2.64
C GLU A 50 -3.50 17.85 -1.87
N GLY A 51 -4.83 17.85 -1.87
CA GLY A 51 -5.68 18.78 -1.13
C GLY A 51 -5.76 18.52 0.37
N GLY A 52 -5.25 17.40 0.87
CA GLY A 52 -5.26 17.02 2.29
C GLY A 52 -6.48 16.19 2.72
N ASP A 53 -7.37 15.83 1.82
CA ASP A 53 -8.49 14.93 2.13
C ASP A 53 -7.99 13.48 2.27
N PRO A 54 -8.49 12.72 3.27
CA PRO A 54 -8.12 11.30 3.42
C PRO A 54 -8.44 10.49 2.18
N VAL A 55 -7.51 9.62 1.76
CA VAL A 55 -7.61 8.74 0.60
C VAL A 55 -7.55 7.29 1.04
N MET A 56 -8.35 6.43 0.41
CA MET A 56 -8.38 5.00 0.64
C MET A 56 -8.03 4.25 -0.64
N LEU A 57 -6.86 3.62 -0.68
CA LEU A 57 -6.45 2.79 -1.81
C LEU A 57 -6.84 1.34 -1.53
N ARG A 58 -7.58 0.76 -2.49
CA ARG A 58 -8.03 -0.64 -2.48
C ARG A 58 -7.45 -1.33 -3.70
N GLY A 59 -6.46 -2.18 -3.47
CA GLY A 59 -5.63 -2.69 -4.55
C GLY A 59 -5.52 -4.20 -4.62
N VAL A 60 -4.85 -4.63 -5.68
CA VAL A 60 -4.39 -6.00 -5.86
C VAL A 60 -2.90 -6.02 -6.23
N SER A 61 -2.19 -7.02 -5.74
CA SER A 61 -0.81 -7.32 -6.13
C SER A 61 -0.79 -8.34 -7.26
N LEU A 62 0.11 -8.18 -8.21
CA LEU A 62 0.48 -9.30 -9.07
C LEU A 62 1.29 -10.33 -8.25
N ASN A 63 1.45 -11.56 -8.77
CA ASN A 63 2.26 -12.61 -8.14
C ASN A 63 3.65 -12.67 -8.76
N GLY A 64 4.41 -11.57 -8.64
CA GLY A 64 5.73 -11.43 -9.26
C GLY A 64 5.67 -10.98 -10.73
N LEU A 65 6.44 -9.97 -11.09
CA LEU A 65 6.37 -9.31 -12.41
C LEU A 65 6.64 -10.28 -13.56
N ILE A 66 7.76 -10.99 -13.53
CA ILE A 66 8.17 -11.86 -14.65
C ILE A 66 7.17 -13.02 -14.87
N THR A 67 6.63 -13.55 -13.80
CA THR A 67 5.63 -14.64 -13.88
C THR A 67 4.24 -14.13 -14.25
N SER A 68 4.02 -12.83 -14.12
CA SER A 68 2.73 -12.16 -14.36
C SER A 68 2.71 -11.29 -15.62
N GLU A 69 3.71 -11.38 -16.51
CA GLU A 69 3.83 -10.53 -17.72
C GLU A 69 2.55 -10.50 -18.56
N SER A 70 1.85 -11.63 -18.69
CA SER A 70 0.60 -11.72 -19.44
C SER A 70 -0.57 -10.94 -18.81
N PHE A 71 -0.49 -10.65 -17.51
CA PHE A 71 -1.46 -9.78 -16.83
C PHE A 71 -1.17 -8.28 -17.05
N LEU A 72 0.02 -7.93 -17.56
CA LEU A 72 0.33 -6.55 -17.95
C LEU A 72 -0.32 -6.25 -19.31
N ASN A 73 -1.63 -6.05 -19.34
CA ASN A 73 -2.38 -5.69 -20.55
C ASN A 73 -3.46 -4.64 -20.27
N GLU A 74 -3.74 -3.79 -21.25
CA GLU A 74 -4.60 -2.63 -21.13
C GLU A 74 -6.05 -2.99 -20.77
N GLU A 75 -6.56 -4.07 -21.35
CA GLU A 75 -7.92 -4.52 -21.09
C GLU A 75 -8.11 -4.87 -19.61
N LEU A 76 -7.19 -5.67 -19.03
CA LEU A 76 -7.26 -6.04 -17.63
C LEU A 76 -7.21 -4.83 -16.70
N PHE A 77 -6.26 -3.91 -16.91
CA PHE A 77 -6.13 -2.75 -16.02
C PHE A 77 -7.40 -1.87 -16.07
N ARG A 78 -8.00 -1.75 -17.25
CA ARG A 78 -9.28 -1.04 -17.41
C ARG A 78 -10.44 -1.76 -16.71
N GLU A 79 -10.52 -3.09 -16.80
CA GLU A 79 -11.51 -3.90 -16.09
C GLU A 79 -11.38 -3.74 -14.57
N LEU A 80 -10.16 -3.94 -14.03
CA LEU A 80 -9.89 -3.79 -12.60
C LEU A 80 -10.30 -2.40 -12.08
N SER A 81 -9.90 -1.37 -12.82
CA SER A 81 -10.18 0.01 -12.43
C SER A 81 -11.67 0.36 -12.49
N ARG A 82 -12.30 0.12 -13.63
CA ARG A 82 -13.65 0.61 -13.92
C ARG A 82 -14.75 -0.31 -13.41
N ASP A 83 -14.55 -1.61 -13.58
CA ASP A 83 -15.62 -2.59 -13.35
C ASP A 83 -15.54 -3.18 -11.94
N ASP A 84 -14.34 -3.33 -11.38
CA ASP A 84 -14.10 -3.91 -10.07
C ASP A 84 -13.84 -2.86 -8.96
N GLY A 85 -13.67 -1.58 -9.33
CA GLY A 85 -13.46 -0.49 -8.36
C GLY A 85 -12.07 -0.44 -7.73
N ILE A 86 -11.10 -1.18 -8.30
CA ILE A 86 -9.71 -1.20 -7.84
C ILE A 86 -9.01 0.09 -8.28
N ASN A 87 -8.35 0.79 -7.36
CA ASN A 87 -7.65 2.05 -7.63
C ASN A 87 -6.13 1.96 -7.41
N LEU A 88 -5.61 0.77 -7.10
CA LEU A 88 -4.19 0.50 -6.87
C LEU A 88 -3.78 -0.84 -7.45
N ILE A 89 -2.61 -0.87 -8.11
CA ILE A 89 -1.92 -2.10 -8.50
C ILE A 89 -0.53 -2.15 -7.87
N ARG A 90 -0.13 -3.29 -7.33
CA ARG A 90 1.23 -3.52 -6.80
C ARG A 90 2.02 -4.40 -7.76
N LEU A 91 3.25 -3.97 -8.06
CA LEU A 91 4.18 -4.61 -9.00
C LEU A 91 5.36 -5.23 -8.23
N PRO A 92 5.27 -6.48 -7.76
CA PRO A 92 6.30 -7.11 -6.96
C PRO A 92 7.47 -7.58 -7.83
N MET A 93 8.63 -6.91 -7.68
CA MET A 93 9.86 -7.28 -8.34
C MET A 93 10.75 -8.07 -7.38
N TYR A 94 10.75 -9.38 -7.49
CA TYR A 94 11.59 -10.24 -6.66
C TYR A 94 13.09 -9.92 -6.83
N THR A 95 13.75 -9.68 -5.71
CA THR A 95 15.19 -9.39 -5.65
C THR A 95 16.04 -10.65 -5.73
N TYR A 96 15.61 -11.70 -5.01
CA TYR A 96 16.26 -13.00 -4.96
C TYR A 96 15.34 -14.07 -5.56
N GLY A 97 15.90 -14.90 -6.44
CA GLY A 97 15.12 -15.94 -7.10
C GLY A 97 15.29 -17.32 -6.44
N VAL A 98 14.28 -17.76 -5.70
CA VAL A 98 14.16 -19.19 -5.32
C VAL A 98 13.12 -19.81 -6.24
N GLY A 99 13.60 -20.57 -7.24
CA GLY A 99 12.71 -21.14 -8.27
C GLY A 99 12.10 -20.11 -9.22
N THR A 100 12.46 -18.85 -9.08
CA THR A 100 12.05 -17.70 -9.90
C THR A 100 13.28 -16.93 -10.39
N ILE A 101 13.05 -15.92 -11.24
CA ILE A 101 14.12 -15.07 -11.78
C ILE A 101 14.18 -13.80 -10.93
N GLY A 102 15.18 -13.71 -10.02
CA GLY A 102 15.38 -12.55 -9.15
C GLY A 102 16.26 -11.47 -9.78
N TYR A 103 15.90 -10.22 -9.60
CA TYR A 103 16.60 -9.05 -10.15
C TYR A 103 18.10 -9.01 -9.77
N CYS A 104 18.43 -9.37 -8.53
CA CYS A 104 19.82 -9.32 -8.01
C CYS A 104 20.61 -10.61 -8.23
N THR A 105 19.98 -11.71 -8.67
CA THR A 105 20.64 -13.02 -8.78
C THR A 105 20.80 -13.48 -10.21
N ASN A 106 19.73 -13.98 -10.82
CA ASN A 106 19.77 -14.65 -12.11
C ASN A 106 18.82 -14.03 -13.13
N GLY A 107 18.20 -12.88 -12.80
CA GLY A 107 17.25 -12.18 -13.64
C GLY A 107 17.88 -11.26 -14.67
N ASP A 108 17.15 -11.04 -15.75
CA ASP A 108 17.41 -9.97 -16.69
C ASP A 108 16.89 -8.64 -16.10
N LYS A 109 17.80 -7.82 -15.60
CA LYS A 109 17.47 -6.52 -15.01
C LYS A 109 16.75 -5.58 -15.98
N ALA A 110 17.09 -5.65 -17.27
CA ALA A 110 16.45 -4.83 -18.29
C ALA A 110 14.98 -5.25 -18.47
N ARG A 111 14.71 -6.56 -18.49
CA ARG A 111 13.35 -7.10 -18.58
C ARG A 111 12.51 -6.71 -17.35
N HIS A 112 13.04 -6.87 -16.13
CA HIS A 112 12.33 -6.45 -14.92
C HIS A 112 11.93 -4.96 -14.98
N LYS A 113 12.85 -4.10 -15.41
CA LYS A 113 12.57 -2.66 -15.56
C LYS A 113 11.58 -2.36 -16.68
N ALA A 114 11.62 -3.11 -17.78
CA ALA A 114 10.65 -2.99 -18.86
C ALA A 114 9.23 -3.40 -18.41
N ASP A 115 9.10 -4.46 -17.60
CA ASP A 115 7.83 -4.89 -17.05
C ASP A 115 7.28 -3.87 -16.03
N ILE A 116 8.13 -3.26 -15.19
CA ILE A 116 7.76 -2.13 -14.33
C ILE A 116 7.26 -0.96 -15.19
N ALA A 117 8.01 -0.56 -16.21
CA ALA A 117 7.64 0.57 -17.07
C ALA A 117 6.28 0.33 -17.75
N LYS A 118 6.03 -0.90 -18.20
CA LYS A 118 4.75 -1.31 -18.76
C LYS A 118 3.63 -1.23 -17.72
N GLY A 119 3.83 -1.78 -16.52
CA GLY A 119 2.84 -1.73 -15.43
C GLY A 119 2.51 -0.31 -15.00
N VAL A 120 3.51 0.57 -14.85
CA VAL A 120 3.33 1.99 -14.51
C VAL A 120 2.53 2.72 -15.59
N ALA A 121 2.85 2.51 -16.86
CA ALA A 121 2.12 3.13 -17.97
C ALA A 121 0.66 2.65 -18.05
N LEU A 122 0.41 1.36 -17.82
CA LEU A 122 -0.93 0.78 -17.79
C LEU A 122 -1.76 1.31 -16.62
N ALA A 123 -1.17 1.43 -15.42
CA ALA A 123 -1.84 2.01 -14.26
C ALA A 123 -2.24 3.46 -14.53
N LYS A 124 -1.33 4.26 -15.10
CA LYS A 124 -1.62 5.65 -15.51
C LYS A 124 -2.78 5.74 -16.49
N ALA A 125 -2.77 4.89 -17.52
CA ALA A 125 -3.83 4.86 -18.53
C ALA A 125 -5.20 4.42 -17.98
N ALA A 126 -5.19 3.62 -16.90
CA ALA A 126 -6.38 3.15 -16.21
C ALA A 126 -6.80 4.04 -15.02
N ASP A 127 -6.12 5.17 -14.81
CA ASP A 127 -6.34 6.08 -13.69
C ASP A 127 -6.23 5.38 -12.31
N MET A 128 -5.15 4.61 -12.13
CA MET A 128 -4.84 3.86 -10.92
C MET A 128 -3.49 4.31 -10.35
N TYR A 129 -3.37 4.28 -9.03
CA TYR A 129 -2.07 4.34 -8.37
C TYR A 129 -1.30 3.03 -8.58
N VAL A 130 0.03 3.09 -8.48
CA VAL A 130 0.90 1.93 -8.63
C VAL A 130 2.00 1.92 -7.59
N ILE A 131 2.21 0.76 -6.96
CA ILE A 131 3.37 0.52 -6.08
C ILE A 131 4.44 -0.21 -6.88
N ILE A 132 5.63 0.38 -6.96
CA ILE A 132 6.86 -0.30 -7.40
C ILE A 132 7.49 -0.93 -6.16
N ASP A 133 7.48 -2.27 -6.09
CA ASP A 133 7.88 -3.02 -4.92
C ASP A 133 9.22 -3.74 -5.13
N TRP A 134 10.20 -3.39 -4.31
CA TRP A 134 11.46 -4.10 -4.11
C TRP A 134 11.20 -5.33 -3.24
N HIS A 135 10.83 -6.44 -3.90
CA HIS A 135 10.24 -7.61 -3.28
C HIS A 135 11.29 -8.55 -2.67
N ILE A 136 11.83 -8.16 -1.50
CA ILE A 136 12.67 -9.05 -0.69
C ILE A 136 11.81 -10.11 0.00
N LEU A 137 12.30 -11.33 0.11
CA LEU A 137 11.64 -12.44 0.79
C LEU A 137 12.68 -13.42 1.36
N SER A 138 13.28 -14.26 0.53
CA SER A 138 14.28 -15.25 0.97
C SER A 138 15.64 -14.64 1.27
N ASP A 139 15.92 -13.45 0.78
CA ASP A 139 17.11 -12.66 1.11
C ASP A 139 17.01 -12.00 2.51
N GLY A 140 15.83 -11.90 3.10
CA GLY A 140 15.55 -11.57 4.50
C GLY A 140 16.04 -10.20 4.96
N ASP A 141 17.38 -10.00 5.00
CA ASP A 141 18.00 -8.72 5.34
C ASP A 141 17.99 -7.78 4.13
N PRO A 142 17.28 -6.63 4.18
CA PRO A 142 17.24 -5.68 3.07
C PRO A 142 18.62 -5.09 2.71
N ASN A 143 19.59 -5.14 3.62
CA ASN A 143 20.95 -4.68 3.37
C ASN A 143 21.75 -5.65 2.45
N THR A 144 21.29 -6.88 2.21
CA THR A 144 21.96 -7.86 1.35
C THR A 144 22.26 -7.30 -0.04
N TYR A 145 21.32 -6.55 -0.62
CA TYR A 145 21.46 -5.93 -1.94
C TYR A 145 21.31 -4.41 -1.90
N VAL A 146 21.73 -3.75 -0.82
CA VAL A 146 21.53 -2.30 -0.62
C VAL A 146 22.09 -1.45 -1.76
N GLU A 147 23.26 -1.79 -2.30
CA GLU A 147 23.87 -1.03 -3.42
C GLU A 147 23.11 -1.21 -4.75
N GLU A 148 22.50 -2.38 -4.96
CA GLU A 148 21.60 -2.61 -6.09
C GLU A 148 20.28 -1.84 -5.89
N ALA A 149 19.74 -1.83 -4.68
CA ALA A 149 18.54 -1.08 -4.33
C ALA A 149 18.74 0.43 -4.54
N LYS A 150 19.88 0.99 -4.12
CA LYS A 150 20.23 2.40 -4.38
C LYS A 150 20.23 2.72 -5.87
N ARG A 151 20.88 1.89 -6.70
CA ARG A 151 20.91 2.09 -8.16
C ARG A 151 19.51 1.97 -8.77
N PHE A 152 18.75 0.99 -8.34
CA PHE A 152 17.39 0.77 -8.81
C PHE A 152 16.47 1.95 -8.47
N PHE A 153 16.43 2.36 -7.21
CA PHE A 153 15.56 3.47 -6.78
C PHE A 153 15.98 4.82 -7.31
N ALA A 154 17.30 5.05 -7.53
CA ALA A 154 17.77 6.26 -8.22
C ALA A 154 17.20 6.33 -9.64
N GLU A 155 17.23 5.22 -10.39
CA GLU A 155 16.68 5.14 -11.75
C GLU A 155 15.14 5.27 -11.75
N MET A 156 14.46 4.59 -10.83
CA MET A 156 12.98 4.68 -10.73
C MET A 156 12.53 6.09 -10.34
N ALA A 157 13.20 6.74 -9.40
CA ALA A 157 12.88 8.11 -9.00
C ALA A 157 13.23 9.15 -10.09
N GLU A 158 14.33 8.96 -10.83
CA GLU A 158 14.65 9.80 -12.00
C GLU A 158 13.56 9.67 -13.08
N THR A 159 13.04 8.45 -13.30
CA THR A 159 12.08 8.17 -14.37
C THR A 159 10.66 8.61 -13.99
N TYR A 160 10.24 8.34 -12.77
CA TYR A 160 8.84 8.48 -12.34
C TYR A 160 8.61 9.51 -11.24
N GLY A 161 9.63 10.23 -10.80
CA GLY A 161 9.55 11.16 -9.68
C GLY A 161 8.60 12.35 -9.86
N ARG A 162 8.04 12.52 -11.08
CA ARG A 162 7.00 13.51 -11.41
C ARG A 162 5.64 12.90 -11.72
N ASP A 163 5.52 11.59 -11.56
CA ASP A 163 4.28 10.87 -11.81
C ASP A 163 3.52 10.69 -10.48
N ASP A 164 2.48 11.46 -10.29
CA ASP A 164 1.67 11.56 -9.06
C ASP A 164 1.07 10.22 -8.61
N HIS A 165 0.96 9.27 -9.53
CA HIS A 165 0.35 7.96 -9.31
C HIS A 165 1.33 6.87 -8.85
N VAL A 166 2.64 7.19 -8.69
CA VAL A 166 3.67 6.21 -8.35
C VAL A 166 4.04 6.28 -6.87
N LEU A 167 3.98 5.15 -6.18
CA LEU A 167 4.47 4.93 -4.83
C LEU A 167 5.65 3.96 -4.86
N TYR A 168 6.57 4.08 -3.91
CA TYR A 168 7.77 3.23 -3.82
C TYR A 168 7.74 2.38 -2.55
N GLU A 169 7.69 1.06 -2.67
CA GLU A 169 7.86 0.14 -1.55
C GLU A 169 9.30 -0.35 -1.54
N ILE A 170 10.07 0.10 -0.53
CA ILE A 170 11.52 -0.08 -0.53
C ILE A 170 12.00 -1.43 0.00
N CYS A 171 11.13 -2.16 0.69
CA CYS A 171 11.38 -3.56 1.07
C CYS A 171 10.06 -4.25 1.44
N ASN A 172 9.77 -5.38 0.79
CA ASN A 172 8.53 -6.15 0.96
C ASN A 172 8.43 -6.78 2.37
N GLU A 173 9.26 -7.77 2.67
CA GLU A 173 9.17 -8.58 3.88
C GLU A 173 10.53 -8.79 4.54
N PRO A 174 11.08 -7.78 5.23
CA PRO A 174 12.26 -7.96 6.04
C PRO A 174 12.02 -9.05 7.11
N ASN A 175 12.91 -10.05 7.15
CA ASN A 175 12.76 -11.16 8.08
C ASN A 175 14.11 -11.66 8.57
N GLY A 176 14.13 -12.27 9.75
CA GLY A 176 15.37 -12.68 10.41
C GLY A 176 16.25 -11.52 10.90
N VAL A 177 15.73 -10.29 10.86
CA VAL A 177 16.40 -9.05 11.29
C VAL A 177 15.48 -8.20 12.16
N ASP A 178 16.06 -7.30 12.93
CA ASP A 178 15.37 -6.36 13.81
C ASP A 178 15.06 -5.01 13.10
N TRP A 179 14.23 -4.18 13.76
CA TRP A 179 13.89 -2.85 13.25
C TRP A 179 15.11 -1.93 13.05
N PRO A 180 16.09 -1.84 13.96
CA PRO A 180 17.30 -1.07 13.72
C PRO A 180 18.05 -1.46 12.43
N THR A 181 18.01 -2.73 12.03
CA THR A 181 18.62 -3.20 10.79
C THR A 181 17.83 -2.74 9.55
N VAL A 182 16.50 -2.83 9.58
CA VAL A 182 15.63 -2.30 8.52
C VAL A 182 15.73 -0.77 8.45
N LYS A 183 15.75 -0.09 9.59
CA LYS A 183 15.89 1.37 9.69
C LYS A 183 17.17 1.86 9.02
N ARG A 184 18.32 1.21 9.30
CA ARG A 184 19.59 1.54 8.61
C ARG A 184 19.54 1.38 7.09
N TYR A 185 18.79 0.42 6.58
CA TYR A 185 18.54 0.27 5.15
C TYR A 185 17.70 1.44 4.63
N ALA A 186 16.57 1.70 5.26
CA ALA A 186 15.64 2.76 4.86
C ALA A 186 16.32 4.14 4.85
N GLU A 187 17.14 4.44 5.86
CA GLU A 187 17.93 5.69 5.95
C GLU A 187 18.93 5.87 4.80
N GLN A 188 19.30 4.79 4.11
CA GLN A 188 20.16 4.85 2.92
C GLN A 188 19.36 4.98 1.62
N ILE A 189 18.15 4.40 1.54
CA ILE A 189 17.35 4.38 0.30
C ILE A 189 16.46 5.63 0.18
N ILE A 190 15.84 6.06 1.28
CA ILE A 190 14.93 7.21 1.25
C ILE A 190 15.59 8.47 0.68
N PRO A 191 16.81 8.89 1.09
CA PRO A 191 17.46 10.04 0.52
C PRO A 191 17.72 9.92 -0.99
N VAL A 192 18.02 8.71 -1.48
CA VAL A 192 18.22 8.46 -2.92
C VAL A 192 16.93 8.74 -3.72
N ILE A 193 15.79 8.29 -3.21
CA ILE A 193 14.47 8.56 -3.83
C ILE A 193 14.17 10.07 -3.75
N ARG A 194 14.36 10.68 -2.57
CA ARG A 194 14.06 12.11 -2.32
C ARG A 194 14.84 13.08 -3.19
N GLU A 195 16.03 12.69 -3.67
CA GLU A 195 16.81 13.53 -4.58
C GLU A 195 16.05 13.86 -5.88
N LYS A 196 15.24 12.93 -6.38
CA LYS A 196 14.53 13.05 -7.66
C LYS A 196 13.01 13.12 -7.51
N ALA A 197 12.48 12.56 -6.44
CA ALA A 197 11.07 12.48 -6.12
C ALA A 197 10.81 12.99 -4.68
N PRO A 198 10.96 14.29 -4.41
CA PRO A 198 10.92 14.85 -3.06
C PRO A 198 9.57 14.63 -2.35
N GLU A 199 8.48 14.63 -3.10
CA GLU A 199 7.11 14.50 -2.57
C GLU A 199 6.56 13.05 -2.60
N ALA A 200 7.31 12.09 -3.16
CA ALA A 200 6.81 10.72 -3.32
C ALA A 200 6.43 10.08 -1.98
N VAL A 201 5.37 9.30 -1.97
CA VAL A 201 5.03 8.43 -0.84
C VAL A 201 5.91 7.18 -0.90
N ILE A 202 6.57 6.87 0.21
CA ILE A 202 7.46 5.72 0.35
C ILE A 202 6.89 4.77 1.40
N LEU A 203 6.82 3.48 1.05
CA LEU A 203 6.36 2.39 1.90
C LEU A 203 7.58 1.61 2.42
N VAL A 204 7.61 1.37 3.70
CA VAL A 204 8.74 0.72 4.39
C VAL A 204 8.25 -0.54 5.09
N GLY A 205 8.74 -1.71 4.68
CA GLY A 205 8.43 -2.97 5.33
C GLY A 205 8.87 -2.98 6.80
N SER A 206 8.05 -3.54 7.67
CA SER A 206 8.41 -3.75 9.07
C SER A 206 9.09 -5.12 9.27
N PRO A 207 9.80 -5.38 10.38
CA PRO A 207 10.40 -6.69 10.65
C PRO A 207 9.36 -7.82 10.72
N ASP A 208 9.86 -9.06 10.82
CA ASP A 208 9.03 -10.26 10.96
C ASP A 208 8.01 -10.43 9.83
N TRP A 209 8.48 -10.35 8.56
CA TRP A 209 7.62 -10.41 7.36
C TRP A 209 6.55 -9.31 7.36
N SER A 210 6.97 -8.09 7.60
CA SER A 210 6.10 -6.89 7.66
C SER A 210 4.95 -7.00 8.67
N LYS A 211 5.21 -7.60 9.87
CA LYS A 211 4.20 -7.75 10.93
C LYS A 211 4.51 -6.98 12.22
N ASP A 212 5.79 -6.64 12.47
CA ASP A 212 6.18 -5.99 13.73
C ASP A 212 6.07 -4.46 13.65
N LEU A 213 4.84 -3.96 13.72
CA LEU A 213 4.59 -2.51 13.80
C LEU A 213 4.93 -1.92 15.17
N ASN A 214 4.99 -2.73 16.24
CA ASN A 214 5.31 -2.22 17.58
C ASN A 214 6.75 -1.69 17.68
N SER A 215 7.71 -2.41 17.10
CA SER A 215 9.10 -1.94 17.04
C SER A 215 9.24 -0.67 16.22
N VAL A 216 8.49 -0.55 15.13
CA VAL A 216 8.43 0.66 14.30
C VAL A 216 7.84 1.84 15.08
N ALA A 217 6.70 1.64 15.76
CA ALA A 217 6.05 2.68 16.54
C ALA A 217 6.91 3.20 17.69
N ALA A 218 7.78 2.34 18.26
CA ALA A 218 8.69 2.73 19.33
C ALA A 218 9.84 3.65 18.88
N ASP A 219 10.26 3.55 17.61
CA ASP A 219 11.38 4.35 17.06
C ASP A 219 11.18 4.59 15.54
N PRO A 220 10.18 5.38 15.13
CA PRO A 220 9.88 5.59 13.71
C PRO A 220 11.02 6.33 12.98
N LEU A 221 11.01 6.26 11.65
CA LEU A 221 11.92 7.02 10.79
C LEU A 221 11.59 8.52 10.84
N ALA A 222 12.62 9.36 10.79
CA ALA A 222 12.49 10.82 10.82
C ALA A 222 12.43 11.42 9.40
N PHE A 223 11.51 10.92 8.57
CA PHE A 223 11.25 11.44 7.23
C PHE A 223 9.75 11.64 7.03
N ASP A 224 9.37 12.60 6.19
CA ASP A 224 7.99 12.85 5.81
C ASP A 224 7.53 11.91 4.69
N ASN A 225 6.22 11.84 4.47
CA ASN A 225 5.58 11.04 3.42
C ASN A 225 5.99 9.57 3.44
N LEU A 226 6.05 8.98 4.64
CA LEU A 226 6.26 7.54 4.84
C LEU A 226 4.99 6.85 5.29
N LEU A 227 4.81 5.60 4.85
CA LEU A 227 3.86 4.63 5.38
C LEU A 227 4.63 3.36 5.74
N TYR A 228 4.21 2.70 6.81
CA TYR A 228 4.81 1.43 7.23
C TYR A 228 3.94 0.28 6.79
N SER A 229 4.56 -0.67 6.09
CA SER A 229 3.87 -1.85 5.57
C SER A 229 3.49 -2.81 6.68
N LEU A 230 2.23 -3.22 6.68
CA LEU A 230 1.73 -4.38 7.41
C LEU A 230 1.34 -5.46 6.43
N HIS A 231 1.77 -6.70 6.69
CA HIS A 231 1.28 -7.88 5.98
C HIS A 231 0.50 -8.78 6.92
N PHE A 232 -0.64 -9.28 6.47
CA PHE A 232 -1.38 -10.29 7.20
C PHE A 232 -2.03 -11.32 6.27
N TYR A 233 -2.25 -12.49 6.82
CA TYR A 233 -3.04 -13.56 6.19
C TYR A 233 -4.10 -13.99 7.18
N ALA A 234 -5.37 -13.81 6.83
CA ALA A 234 -6.49 -13.84 7.78
C ALA A 234 -6.65 -15.17 8.53
N ALA A 235 -6.30 -16.29 7.90
CA ALA A 235 -6.32 -17.60 8.54
C ALA A 235 -5.13 -17.86 9.49
N SER A 236 -4.13 -16.96 9.53
CA SER A 236 -2.95 -17.06 10.41
C SER A 236 -2.86 -15.94 11.43
N HIS A 237 -3.35 -14.75 11.11
CA HIS A 237 -3.19 -13.54 11.90
C HIS A 237 -4.55 -13.06 12.39
N GLY A 238 -4.86 -13.43 13.63
CA GLY A 238 -6.18 -13.20 14.24
C GLY A 238 -6.29 -11.88 15.02
N GLN A 239 -7.12 -11.90 16.08
CA GLN A 239 -7.50 -10.69 16.82
C GLN A 239 -6.33 -9.90 17.40
N ASN A 240 -5.31 -10.57 17.93
CA ASN A 240 -4.11 -9.91 18.50
C ASN A 240 -3.38 -9.00 17.48
N TYR A 241 -3.35 -9.37 16.20
CA TYR A 241 -2.77 -8.54 15.15
C TYR A 241 -3.68 -7.38 14.78
N ARG A 242 -5.01 -7.59 14.76
CA ARG A 242 -5.98 -6.50 14.58
C ARG A 242 -5.90 -5.48 15.70
N ASP A 243 -5.85 -5.93 16.97
CA ASP A 243 -5.72 -5.05 18.13
C ASP A 243 -4.43 -4.21 18.07
N MET A 244 -3.29 -4.84 17.71
CA MET A 244 -2.02 -4.14 17.49
C MET A 244 -2.16 -3.08 16.37
N THR A 245 -2.75 -3.45 15.24
CA THR A 245 -2.90 -2.55 14.09
C THR A 245 -3.75 -1.32 14.46
N GLU A 246 -4.87 -1.56 15.14
CA GLU A 246 -5.73 -0.48 15.63
C GLU A 246 -4.98 0.44 16.60
N GLN A 247 -4.29 -0.13 17.58
CA GLN A 247 -3.53 0.63 18.58
C GLN A 247 -2.45 1.51 17.94
N VAL A 248 -1.63 0.96 17.02
CA VAL A 248 -0.53 1.74 16.40
C VAL A 248 -1.07 2.80 15.44
N SER A 249 -2.15 2.51 14.69
CA SER A 249 -2.81 3.49 13.83
C SER A 249 -3.39 4.65 14.64
N GLN A 250 -4.07 4.36 15.75
CA GLN A 250 -4.65 5.38 16.65
C GLN A 250 -3.58 6.18 17.40
N SER A 251 -2.37 5.64 17.57
CA SER A 251 -1.23 6.39 18.09
C SER A 251 -0.60 7.34 17.07
N GLY A 252 -1.06 7.33 15.81
CA GLY A 252 -0.61 8.19 14.72
C GLY A 252 0.47 7.59 13.84
N LEU A 253 0.81 6.29 14.00
CA LEU A 253 1.72 5.61 13.06
C LEU A 253 1.02 5.48 11.69
N PRO A 254 1.61 5.98 10.60
CA PRO A 254 1.04 5.84 9.26
C PRO A 254 1.22 4.41 8.74
N VAL A 255 0.13 3.64 8.68
CA VAL A 255 0.12 2.23 8.28
C VAL A 255 -0.50 2.07 6.89
N PHE A 256 0.05 1.15 6.11
CA PHE A 256 -0.52 0.65 4.86
C PHE A 256 -0.41 -0.88 4.82
N VAL A 257 -1.48 -1.57 4.46
CA VAL A 257 -1.42 -3.01 4.22
C VAL A 257 -1.04 -3.26 2.77
N THR A 258 0.27 -3.33 2.48
CA THR A 258 0.77 -3.51 1.11
C THR A 258 0.59 -4.93 0.59
N GLU A 259 0.34 -5.88 1.50
CA GLU A 259 0.00 -7.25 1.14
C GLU A 259 -0.92 -7.89 2.19
N PHE A 260 -2.00 -8.52 1.75
CA PHE A 260 -2.79 -9.38 2.62
C PHE A 260 -3.43 -10.54 1.85
N GLY A 261 -3.75 -11.61 2.57
CA GLY A 261 -4.49 -12.75 2.02
C GLY A 261 -5.59 -13.24 2.95
N VAL A 262 -6.60 -13.88 2.37
CA VAL A 262 -7.68 -14.54 3.12
C VAL A 262 -7.32 -15.95 3.60
N THR A 263 -6.10 -16.39 3.27
CA THR A 263 -5.57 -17.74 3.45
C THR A 263 -4.65 -17.85 4.66
N ALA A 264 -4.03 -19.02 4.85
CA ALA A 264 -2.86 -19.17 5.70
C ALA A 264 -1.67 -18.38 5.12
N ALA A 265 -0.70 -18.01 5.98
CA ALA A 265 0.50 -17.23 5.60
C ALA A 265 1.39 -17.90 4.53
N SER A 266 1.22 -19.18 4.28
CA SER A 266 1.86 -19.89 3.18
C SER A 266 1.24 -19.63 1.79
N GLY A 267 0.15 -18.85 1.70
CA GLY A 267 -0.67 -18.70 0.49
C GLY A 267 -1.62 -19.87 0.22
N GLY A 268 -1.54 -20.94 1.04
CA GLY A 268 -2.34 -22.17 0.95
C GLY A 268 -3.60 -22.16 1.82
N HIS A 269 -4.25 -23.32 1.90
CA HIS A 269 -5.38 -23.53 2.80
C HIS A 269 -4.97 -23.55 4.29
N PRO A 270 -5.91 -23.27 5.23
CA PRO A 270 -7.30 -22.89 4.98
C PRO A 270 -7.45 -21.44 4.50
N ARG A 271 -8.65 -21.11 4.01
CA ARG A 271 -9.16 -19.74 3.93
C ARG A 271 -9.97 -19.44 5.19
N ASP A 272 -9.94 -18.20 5.62
CA ASP A 272 -10.79 -17.68 6.71
C ASP A 272 -11.40 -16.35 6.27
N LEU A 273 -12.55 -16.45 5.57
CA LEU A 273 -13.24 -15.30 5.02
C LEU A 273 -13.89 -14.45 6.12
N GLU A 274 -14.33 -15.07 7.23
CA GLU A 274 -14.88 -14.35 8.37
C GLU A 274 -13.81 -13.48 9.04
N SER A 275 -12.63 -14.04 9.30
CA SER A 275 -11.49 -13.26 9.80
C SER A 275 -11.05 -12.17 8.82
N ALA A 276 -11.13 -12.44 7.51
CA ALA A 276 -10.82 -11.45 6.48
C ALA A 276 -11.83 -10.28 6.49
N ASP A 277 -13.11 -10.54 6.63
CA ASP A 277 -14.14 -9.50 6.78
C ASP A 277 -13.86 -8.62 8.02
N LEU A 278 -13.51 -9.21 9.17
CA LEU A 278 -13.13 -8.44 10.37
C LEU A 278 -11.87 -7.57 10.15
N TRP A 279 -10.91 -8.04 9.34
CA TRP A 279 -9.76 -7.23 8.95
C TRP A 279 -10.18 -6.05 8.08
N ILE A 280 -10.98 -6.27 7.05
CA ILE A 280 -11.43 -5.18 6.16
C ILE A 280 -12.25 -4.15 6.94
N ASP A 281 -13.15 -4.57 7.82
CA ASP A 281 -13.92 -3.65 8.67
C ASP A 281 -13.01 -2.76 9.53
N LEU A 282 -11.90 -3.29 10.05
CA LEU A 282 -10.89 -2.52 10.77
C LEU A 282 -10.19 -1.52 9.83
N LEU A 283 -9.70 -1.97 8.68
CA LEU A 283 -8.94 -1.14 7.74
C LEU A 283 -9.79 0.02 7.22
N GLU A 284 -11.04 -0.24 6.85
CA GLU A 284 -11.99 0.79 6.40
C GLU A 284 -12.28 1.81 7.52
N ARG A 285 -12.53 1.33 8.74
CA ARG A 285 -12.79 2.20 9.89
C ARG A 285 -11.60 3.10 10.23
N GLU A 286 -10.40 2.56 10.18
CA GLU A 286 -9.15 3.29 10.47
C GLU A 286 -8.59 4.03 9.24
N ASN A 287 -9.24 3.98 8.07
CA ASN A 287 -8.76 4.54 6.81
C ASN A 287 -7.31 4.07 6.50
N ILE A 288 -7.09 2.77 6.54
CA ILE A 288 -5.83 2.11 6.19
C ILE A 288 -5.97 1.46 4.83
N SER A 289 -5.26 1.97 3.83
CA SER A 289 -5.23 1.42 2.48
C SER A 289 -4.69 0.00 2.44
N TYR A 290 -5.13 -0.81 1.47
CA TYR A 290 -4.75 -2.22 1.39
C TYR A 290 -4.62 -2.76 -0.03
N CYS A 291 -3.83 -3.85 -0.16
CA CYS A 291 -3.56 -4.53 -1.42
C CYS A 291 -3.60 -6.05 -1.24
N MET A 292 -4.50 -6.74 -1.94
CA MET A 292 -4.67 -8.19 -1.80
C MET A 292 -3.62 -8.97 -2.58
N TRP A 293 -3.03 -9.98 -1.96
CA TRP A 293 -2.21 -11.02 -2.59
C TRP A 293 -3.07 -12.23 -2.96
N ALA A 294 -3.26 -12.62 -4.25
CA ALA A 294 -2.72 -11.93 -5.40
C ALA A 294 -3.69 -12.06 -6.59
N PHE A 295 -3.67 -11.07 -7.46
CA PHE A 295 -4.33 -11.19 -8.76
C PHE A 295 -3.48 -12.05 -9.68
N SER A 296 -3.67 -13.32 -9.60
CA SER A 296 -2.90 -14.35 -10.30
C SER A 296 -3.78 -15.56 -10.62
N LYS A 297 -3.24 -16.49 -11.41
CA LYS A 297 -3.83 -17.80 -11.67
C LYS A 297 -2.88 -18.95 -11.35
N VAL A 298 -1.96 -18.73 -10.41
CA VAL A 298 -1.16 -19.80 -9.82
C VAL A 298 -2.10 -20.75 -9.06
N ALA A 299 -1.77 -22.04 -9.03
CA ALA A 299 -2.60 -23.05 -8.37
C ALA A 299 -2.42 -22.99 -6.84
N GLU A 300 -2.77 -21.82 -6.25
CA GLU A 300 -2.69 -21.53 -4.81
C GLU A 300 -4.02 -20.98 -4.31
N ALA A 301 -4.28 -21.13 -3.02
CA ALA A 301 -5.53 -20.71 -2.42
C ALA A 301 -5.72 -19.17 -2.40
N CYS A 302 -4.61 -18.41 -2.36
CA CYS A 302 -4.61 -16.95 -2.40
C CYS A 302 -4.88 -16.37 -3.79
N SER A 303 -4.75 -17.13 -4.88
CA SER A 303 -4.96 -16.63 -6.24
C SER A 303 -6.41 -16.23 -6.49
N ALA A 304 -6.62 -15.06 -7.10
CA ALA A 304 -7.95 -14.57 -7.43
C ALA A 304 -8.60 -15.30 -8.61
N ILE A 305 -7.81 -15.74 -9.59
CA ILE A 305 -8.27 -16.40 -10.81
C ILE A 305 -7.97 -17.90 -10.76
N ARG A 306 -8.90 -18.72 -11.25
CA ARG A 306 -8.69 -20.18 -11.34
C ARG A 306 -7.53 -20.49 -12.29
N SER A 307 -6.65 -21.40 -11.89
CA SER A 307 -5.45 -21.78 -12.68
C SER A 307 -5.77 -22.38 -14.05
N THR A 308 -6.99 -22.91 -14.22
CA THR A 308 -7.45 -23.54 -15.48
C THR A 308 -7.94 -22.53 -16.52
N VAL A 309 -8.10 -21.25 -16.17
CA VAL A 309 -8.59 -20.20 -17.06
C VAL A 309 -7.52 -19.85 -18.10
N PRO A 310 -7.80 -19.95 -19.43
CA PRO A 310 -6.76 -19.77 -20.45
C PRO A 310 -6.48 -18.30 -20.82
N LYS A 311 -7.28 -17.34 -20.32
CA LYS A 311 -7.22 -15.92 -20.66
C LYS A 311 -6.56 -15.09 -19.54
N TYR A 312 -6.26 -13.81 -19.83
CA TYR A 312 -5.62 -12.86 -18.91
C TYR A 312 -6.35 -11.52 -18.82
N ASN A 313 -7.59 -11.46 -19.34
CA ASN A 313 -8.55 -10.36 -19.24
C ASN A 313 -9.95 -10.89 -19.61
N GLY A 314 -10.99 -10.07 -19.55
CA GLY A 314 -12.36 -10.44 -19.86
C GLY A 314 -12.88 -11.51 -18.91
N PHE A 315 -12.54 -11.40 -17.60
CA PHE A 315 -12.94 -12.39 -16.61
C PHE A 315 -14.42 -12.26 -16.27
N THR A 316 -15.07 -13.41 -16.14
CA THR A 316 -16.43 -13.53 -15.62
C THR A 316 -16.39 -14.09 -14.20
N ARG A 317 -17.48 -13.98 -13.44
CA ARG A 317 -17.51 -14.54 -12.06
C ARG A 317 -17.13 -16.03 -11.98
N GLU A 318 -17.32 -16.79 -13.05
CA GLU A 318 -16.97 -18.22 -13.12
C GLU A 318 -15.45 -18.45 -13.20
N ASP A 319 -14.70 -17.46 -13.66
CA ASP A 319 -13.23 -17.52 -13.77
C ASP A 319 -12.53 -17.31 -12.42
N TYR A 320 -13.23 -16.65 -11.48
CA TYR A 320 -12.67 -16.35 -10.15
C TYR A 320 -12.68 -17.56 -9.22
N THR A 321 -11.69 -17.62 -8.35
CA THR A 321 -11.67 -18.52 -7.19
C THR A 321 -12.61 -18.00 -6.09
N GLU A 322 -12.74 -18.74 -4.99
CA GLU A 322 -13.45 -18.24 -3.80
C GLU A 322 -12.80 -16.97 -3.24
N THR A 323 -11.46 -16.89 -3.22
CA THR A 323 -10.70 -15.69 -2.84
C THR A 323 -11.04 -14.49 -3.72
N GLY A 324 -11.04 -14.69 -5.04
CA GLY A 324 -11.35 -13.61 -5.97
C GLY A 324 -12.81 -13.15 -5.90
N LEU A 325 -13.75 -14.07 -5.73
CA LEU A 325 -15.17 -13.73 -5.54
C LEU A 325 -15.39 -12.93 -4.25
N TRP A 326 -14.73 -13.34 -3.16
CA TRP A 326 -14.76 -12.61 -1.90
C TRP A 326 -14.25 -11.16 -2.06
N LEU A 327 -13.12 -10.97 -2.78
CA LEU A 327 -12.58 -9.63 -3.05
C LEU A 327 -13.61 -8.77 -3.80
N LEU A 328 -14.15 -9.26 -4.92
CA LEU A 328 -15.13 -8.52 -5.72
C LEU A 328 -16.38 -8.13 -4.91
N ASP A 329 -16.85 -9.04 -4.06
CA ASP A 329 -18.03 -8.80 -3.24
C ASP A 329 -17.70 -7.84 -2.06
N THR A 330 -16.47 -7.85 -1.55
CA THR A 330 -15.97 -6.91 -0.53
C THR A 330 -15.84 -5.49 -1.10
N LEU A 331 -15.24 -5.32 -2.27
CA LEU A 331 -15.11 -3.99 -2.92
C LEU A 331 -16.46 -3.34 -3.20
N LYS A 332 -17.51 -4.14 -3.50
CA LYS A 332 -18.88 -3.61 -3.68
C LYS A 332 -19.53 -3.14 -2.39
N LYS A 333 -19.14 -3.68 -1.24
CA LYS A 333 -19.63 -3.22 0.08
C LYS A 333 -18.97 -1.92 0.53
N HIS A 334 -17.77 -1.64 0.01
CA HIS A 334 -16.93 -0.49 0.35
C HIS A 334 -16.56 0.31 -0.91
N PRO A 335 -17.53 0.98 -1.57
CA PRO A 335 -17.34 1.70 -2.84
C PRO A 335 -16.45 2.96 -2.72
#